data_1af8f92cc32601c55915abb4f8ea0390
#
_entry.id   1af8f92cc32601c55915abb4f8ea0390
#
_cell.length_a   1.000
_cell.length_b   1.000
_cell.length_c   1.000
_cell.angle_alpha   90.00
_cell.angle_beta   90.00
_cell.angle_gamma   90.00
#
_symmetry.space_group_name_H-M   'P 1'
#
loop_
_entity.id
_entity.type
_entity.pdbx_description
1 polymer ?
#
loop_
_entity_poly.entity_id
_entity_poly.type
_entity_poly.pdbx_seq_one_letter_code
_entity_poly.pdbx_strand_id
1 'polypeptide(L)'
;MNARGLVLFPGAGSNAQHSALIAIEQAVAPLPTLRVDFPYRLAGKKFPDKAPVLIECVKLAVREFAKQLQCETEQLVIGGRSMGGRMCTMAASDEIDPLKVLGVACIGYPLHPPKKPDQLRTAHFGNLHNPLLFISGARDEFGTPEELALAWKLLPNQPTVHMIEKGRHELRDADVQVAVLVTQWLQNL
;
A
#
# COMPACT_ATOMS: atom_id res chain seq x y z
N MET A 1 -10.25 9.95 14.22
CA MET A 1 -9.14 9.11 13.70
C MET A 1 -8.79 8.09 14.76
N ASN A 2 -8.99 6.81 14.44
CA ASN A 2 -8.70 5.70 15.38
C ASN A 2 -7.29 5.13 15.18
N ALA A 3 -6.58 5.55 14.13
CA ALA A 3 -5.23 5.11 13.83
C ALA A 3 -4.22 5.65 14.86
N ARG A 4 -3.35 4.77 15.36
CA ARG A 4 -2.25 5.09 16.26
C ARG A 4 -0.92 5.27 15.52
N GLY A 5 -0.84 4.84 14.27
CA GLY A 5 0.33 4.99 13.44
C GLY A 5 0.12 4.52 12.00
N LEU A 6 1.05 4.89 11.14
CA LEU A 6 1.06 4.54 9.71
C LEU A 6 2.41 3.93 9.33
N VAL A 7 2.40 2.80 8.63
CA VAL A 7 3.63 2.18 8.09
C VAL A 7 3.59 2.16 6.57
N LEU A 8 4.62 2.71 5.93
CA LEU A 8 4.66 2.92 4.48
C LEU A 8 5.82 2.17 3.81
N PHE A 9 5.53 1.53 2.69
CA PHE A 9 6.48 0.73 1.92
C PHE A 9 6.64 1.25 0.49
N PRO A 10 7.89 1.28 -0.06
CA PRO A 10 8.17 1.79 -1.39
C PRO A 10 7.82 0.81 -2.50
N GLY A 11 7.81 1.32 -3.75
CA GLY A 11 7.77 0.51 -4.96
C GLY A 11 9.10 -0.21 -5.25
N ALA A 12 9.09 -1.16 -6.19
CA ALA A 12 10.23 -2.01 -6.51
C ALA A 12 11.49 -1.25 -6.96
N GLY A 13 11.35 -0.17 -7.72
CA GLY A 13 12.46 0.67 -8.18
C GLY A 13 12.86 1.80 -7.23
N SER A 14 12.27 1.86 -6.03
CA SER A 14 12.32 2.99 -5.11
C SER A 14 12.83 2.58 -3.72
N ASN A 15 12.81 3.52 -2.78
CA ASN A 15 13.18 3.31 -1.39
C ASN A 15 12.28 4.16 -0.46
N ALA A 16 12.48 4.05 0.85
CA ALA A 16 11.72 4.75 1.88
C ALA A 16 11.81 6.30 1.79
N GLN A 17 12.76 6.85 1.01
CA GLN A 17 12.92 8.28 0.79
C GLN A 17 12.15 8.78 -0.45
N HIS A 18 11.27 7.97 -1.02
CA HIS A 18 10.43 8.40 -2.15
C HIS A 18 9.55 9.60 -1.76
N SER A 19 9.49 10.61 -2.62
CA SER A 19 8.81 11.89 -2.38
C SER A 19 7.34 11.72 -1.94
N ALA A 20 6.60 10.83 -2.58
CA ALA A 20 5.22 10.55 -2.19
C ALA A 20 5.09 10.00 -0.75
N LEU A 21 6.01 9.13 -0.29
CA LEU A 21 5.98 8.60 1.08
C LEU A 21 6.33 9.69 2.10
N ILE A 22 7.29 10.56 1.76
CA ILE A 22 7.64 11.73 2.58
C ILE A 22 6.47 12.71 2.66
N ALA A 23 5.81 13.00 1.53
CA ALA A 23 4.65 13.89 1.49
C ALA A 23 3.49 13.37 2.35
N ILE A 24 3.22 12.06 2.30
CA ILE A 24 2.20 11.43 3.15
C ILE A 24 2.57 11.58 4.63
N GLU A 25 3.80 11.21 5.04
CA GLU A 25 4.25 11.35 6.42
C GLU A 25 4.10 12.78 6.94
N GLN A 26 4.49 13.77 6.14
CA GLN A 26 4.35 15.19 6.49
C GLN A 26 2.88 15.62 6.63
N ALA A 27 2.02 15.15 5.73
CA ALA A 27 0.61 15.55 5.71
C ALA A 27 -0.22 14.92 6.84
N VAL A 28 0.16 13.72 7.31
CA VAL A 28 -0.56 13.03 8.39
C VAL A 28 -0.03 13.40 9.78
N ALA A 29 1.01 14.21 9.88
CA ALA A 29 1.54 14.65 11.18
C ALA A 29 0.44 15.30 12.04
N PRO A 30 0.38 15.04 13.35
CA PRO A 30 1.37 14.38 14.19
C PRO A 30 1.23 12.86 14.31
N LEU A 31 0.49 12.18 13.42
CA LEU A 31 0.37 10.71 13.44
C LEU A 31 1.76 10.07 13.27
N PRO A 32 2.22 9.24 14.22
CA PRO A 32 3.48 8.52 14.07
C PRO A 32 3.52 7.72 12.76
N THR A 33 4.55 7.96 11.96
CA THR A 33 4.69 7.31 10.65
C THR A 33 6.07 6.69 10.51
N LEU A 34 6.11 5.43 10.06
CA LEU A 34 7.33 4.68 9.78
C LEU A 34 7.41 4.40 8.28
N ARG A 35 8.50 4.82 7.62
CA ARG A 35 8.82 4.45 6.24
C ARG A 35 9.90 3.37 6.24
N VAL A 36 9.65 2.24 5.59
CA VAL A 36 10.47 1.03 5.68
C VAL A 36 11.06 0.66 4.33
N ASP A 37 12.37 0.46 4.27
CA ASP A 37 13.02 -0.15 3.12
C ASP A 37 12.94 -1.68 3.17
N PHE A 38 12.71 -2.29 2.01
CA PHE A 38 12.77 -3.74 1.89
C PHE A 38 14.22 -4.27 1.96
N PRO A 39 14.44 -5.52 2.42
CA PRO A 39 15.77 -6.09 2.65
C PRO A 39 16.70 -6.01 1.44
N TYR A 40 16.20 -6.24 0.23
CA TYR A 40 17.00 -6.15 -0.98
C TYR A 40 17.56 -4.73 -1.21
N ARG A 41 16.84 -3.68 -0.80
CA ARG A 41 17.31 -2.28 -0.93
C ARG A 41 18.42 -2.00 0.07
N LEU A 42 18.24 -2.44 1.30
CA LEU A 42 19.27 -2.33 2.35
C LEU A 42 20.56 -3.09 1.97
N ALA A 43 20.40 -4.22 1.28
CA ALA A 43 21.52 -5.00 0.74
C ALA A 43 22.11 -4.45 -0.57
N GLY A 44 21.66 -3.28 -1.06
CA GLY A 44 22.15 -2.68 -2.31
C GLY A 44 21.75 -3.42 -3.59
N LYS A 45 20.84 -4.38 -3.52
CA LYS A 45 20.38 -5.15 -4.69
C LYS A 45 19.43 -4.32 -5.56
N LYS A 46 19.54 -4.52 -6.88
CA LYS A 46 18.69 -3.83 -7.87
C LYS A 46 17.28 -4.42 -7.97
N PHE A 47 17.17 -5.75 -7.87
CA PHE A 47 15.92 -6.47 -8.05
C PHE A 47 15.31 -6.90 -6.71
N PRO A 48 13.97 -6.84 -6.58
CA PRO A 48 13.28 -7.27 -5.37
C PRO A 48 13.52 -8.73 -5.03
N ASP A 49 13.51 -9.02 -3.74
CA ASP A 49 13.40 -10.39 -3.24
C ASP A 49 12.03 -10.98 -3.62
N LYS A 50 11.86 -12.30 -3.45
CA LYS A 50 10.59 -12.99 -3.69
C LYS A 50 9.51 -12.51 -2.70
N ALA A 51 8.25 -12.57 -3.11
CA ALA A 51 7.12 -12.08 -2.32
C ALA A 51 7.10 -12.57 -0.85
N PRO A 52 7.38 -13.83 -0.51
CA PRO A 52 7.39 -14.26 0.89
C PRO A 52 8.35 -13.47 1.78
N VAL A 53 9.55 -13.13 1.27
CA VAL A 53 10.53 -12.33 2.02
C VAL A 53 10.03 -10.89 2.24
N LEU A 54 9.38 -10.32 1.24
CA LEU A 54 8.83 -8.96 1.31
C LEU A 54 7.62 -8.89 2.24
N ILE A 55 6.75 -9.90 2.21
CA ILE A 55 5.58 -10.01 3.10
C ILE A 55 6.04 -10.14 4.56
N GLU A 56 7.03 -10.97 4.82
CA GLU A 56 7.59 -11.12 6.17
C GLU A 56 8.21 -9.81 6.66
N CYS A 57 8.91 -9.07 5.79
CA CYS A 57 9.41 -7.73 6.12
C CYS A 57 8.27 -6.78 6.53
N VAL A 58 7.14 -6.79 5.82
CA VAL A 58 5.95 -6.00 6.19
C VAL A 58 5.46 -6.38 7.58
N LYS A 59 5.25 -7.69 7.83
CA LYS A 59 4.74 -8.18 9.11
C LYS A 59 5.65 -7.82 10.28
N LEU A 60 6.95 -8.04 10.13
CA LEU A 60 7.94 -7.72 11.18
C LEU A 60 8.00 -6.22 11.48
N ALA A 61 8.07 -5.38 10.45
CA ALA A 61 8.13 -3.92 10.63
C ALA A 61 6.89 -3.38 11.35
N VAL A 62 5.70 -3.88 10.99
CA VAL A 62 4.44 -3.43 11.59
C VAL A 62 4.32 -3.89 13.04
N ARG A 63 4.67 -5.14 13.34
CA ARG A 63 4.66 -5.68 14.70
C ARG A 63 5.65 -4.95 15.60
N GLU A 64 6.83 -4.65 15.10
CA GLU A 64 7.84 -3.91 15.85
C GLU A 64 7.41 -2.47 16.10
N PHE A 65 6.83 -1.81 15.11
CA PHE A 65 6.31 -0.45 15.28
C PHE A 65 5.14 -0.39 16.26
N ALA A 66 4.25 -1.38 16.25
CA ALA A 66 3.19 -1.50 17.25
C ALA A 66 3.74 -1.58 18.68
N LYS A 67 4.80 -2.38 18.91
CA LYS A 67 5.49 -2.45 20.21
C LYS A 67 6.10 -1.10 20.62
N GLN A 68 6.75 -0.40 19.69
CA GLN A 68 7.33 0.92 19.95
C GLN A 68 6.28 1.94 20.37
N LEU A 69 5.09 1.89 19.75
CA LEU A 69 3.95 2.75 20.05
C LEU A 69 3.10 2.26 21.24
N GLN A 70 3.42 1.10 21.81
CA GLN A 70 2.64 0.46 22.87
C GLN A 70 1.15 0.31 22.46
N CYS A 71 0.91 -0.22 21.26
CA CYS A 71 -0.43 -0.45 20.71
C CYS A 71 -0.49 -1.80 19.99
N GLU A 72 -1.71 -2.22 19.65
CA GLU A 72 -1.94 -3.42 18.83
C GLU A 72 -1.79 -3.09 17.34
N THR A 73 -1.47 -4.11 16.53
CA THR A 73 -1.36 -3.93 15.07
C THR A 73 -2.67 -3.50 14.43
N GLU A 74 -3.82 -3.90 15.01
CA GLU A 74 -5.16 -3.51 14.62
C GLU A 74 -5.44 -1.99 14.75
N GLN A 75 -4.58 -1.26 15.43
CA GLN A 75 -4.63 0.20 15.55
C GLN A 75 -3.69 0.91 14.55
N LEU A 76 -2.95 0.14 13.73
CA LEU A 76 -2.06 0.68 12.71
C LEU A 76 -2.68 0.58 11.31
N VAL A 77 -2.38 1.56 10.49
CA VAL A 77 -2.64 1.53 9.05
C VAL A 77 -1.34 1.21 8.33
N ILE A 78 -1.42 0.37 7.32
CA ILE A 78 -0.28 0.06 6.47
C ILE A 78 -0.56 0.49 5.04
N GLY A 79 0.48 0.73 4.27
CA GLY A 79 0.28 1.08 2.87
C GLY A 79 1.60 1.23 2.11
N GLY A 80 1.48 1.61 0.86
CA GLY A 80 2.67 1.85 0.07
C GLY A 80 2.39 2.04 -1.41
N ARG A 81 3.48 2.34 -2.13
CA ARG A 81 3.45 2.51 -3.58
C ARG A 81 3.67 1.19 -4.30
N SER A 82 2.91 0.97 -5.36
CA SER A 82 3.12 -0.12 -6.30
C SER A 82 3.33 -1.47 -5.58
N MET A 83 4.51 -2.06 -5.69
CA MET A 83 4.89 -3.28 -4.98
C MET A 83 4.66 -3.19 -3.47
N GLY A 84 4.97 -2.06 -2.84
CA GLY A 84 4.78 -1.87 -1.40
C GLY A 84 3.32 -2.03 -0.98
N GLY A 85 2.38 -1.36 -1.66
CA GLY A 85 0.95 -1.52 -1.42
C GLY A 85 0.47 -2.96 -1.64
N ARG A 86 0.95 -3.59 -2.71
CA ARG A 86 0.63 -5.01 -2.97
C ARG A 86 1.16 -5.94 -1.87
N MET A 87 2.36 -5.72 -1.36
CA MET A 87 2.88 -6.55 -0.25
C MET A 87 2.08 -6.34 1.04
N CYS A 88 1.60 -5.12 1.29
CA CYS A 88 0.70 -4.82 2.40
C CYS A 88 -0.63 -5.58 2.28
N THR A 89 -1.27 -5.57 1.09
CA THR A 89 -2.51 -6.35 0.88
C THR A 89 -2.27 -7.85 1.05
N MET A 90 -1.15 -8.39 0.56
CA MET A 90 -0.81 -9.81 0.73
C MET A 90 -0.50 -10.17 2.18
N ALA A 91 0.13 -9.29 2.96
CA ALA A 91 0.36 -9.51 4.39
C ALA A 91 -0.94 -9.50 5.20
N ALA A 92 -1.87 -8.59 4.88
CA ALA A 92 -3.16 -8.49 5.55
C ALA A 92 -4.11 -9.67 5.25
N SER A 93 -3.98 -10.27 4.06
CA SER A 93 -4.82 -11.38 3.59
C SER A 93 -4.14 -12.75 3.63
N ASP A 94 -3.00 -12.86 4.32
CA ASP A 94 -2.28 -14.14 4.44
C ASP A 94 -3.17 -15.20 5.12
N GLU A 95 -3.26 -16.39 4.54
CA GLU A 95 -4.19 -17.42 5.02
C GLU A 95 -3.72 -18.10 6.33
N ILE A 96 -2.41 -18.10 6.57
CA ILE A 96 -1.82 -18.79 7.74
C ILE A 96 -1.62 -17.81 8.90
N ASP A 97 -1.10 -16.63 8.61
CA ASP A 97 -0.74 -15.61 9.61
C ASP A 97 -1.13 -14.21 9.10
N PRO A 98 -2.44 -13.91 8.98
CA PRO A 98 -2.88 -12.60 8.51
C PRO A 98 -2.43 -11.48 9.44
N LEU A 99 -1.82 -10.46 8.85
CA LEU A 99 -1.48 -9.25 9.61
C LEU A 99 -2.74 -8.42 9.84
N LYS A 100 -3.28 -8.49 11.04
CA LYS A 100 -4.45 -7.70 11.42
C LYS A 100 -4.07 -6.23 11.55
N VAL A 101 -4.70 -5.36 10.76
CA VAL A 101 -4.45 -3.92 10.73
C VAL A 101 -5.76 -3.15 10.58
N LEU A 102 -5.76 -1.87 10.95
CA LEU A 102 -6.94 -1.00 10.85
C LEU A 102 -7.37 -0.77 9.39
N GLY A 103 -6.42 -0.66 8.47
CA GLY A 103 -6.70 -0.45 7.06
C GLY A 103 -5.44 -0.54 6.19
N VAL A 104 -5.63 -0.62 4.86
CA VAL A 104 -4.54 -0.72 3.89
C VAL A 104 -4.69 0.31 2.77
N ALA A 105 -3.65 1.14 2.56
CA ALA A 105 -3.61 2.15 1.50
C ALA A 105 -2.70 1.71 0.35
N CYS A 106 -3.25 1.62 -0.86
CA CYS A 106 -2.56 1.22 -2.09
C CYS A 106 -2.44 2.40 -3.05
N ILE A 107 -1.22 2.84 -3.32
CA ILE A 107 -0.92 3.95 -4.23
C ILE A 107 -0.31 3.37 -5.51
N GLY A 108 -1.02 3.45 -6.64
CA GLY A 108 -0.63 2.82 -7.89
C GLY A 108 -0.56 1.30 -7.76
N TYR A 109 -1.67 0.64 -7.40
CA TYR A 109 -1.67 -0.83 -7.27
C TYR A 109 -1.34 -1.50 -8.60
N PRO A 110 -0.29 -2.34 -8.69
CA PRO A 110 0.12 -2.95 -9.94
C PRO A 110 -0.72 -4.21 -10.21
N LEU A 111 -1.92 -4.04 -10.80
CA LEU A 111 -2.90 -5.12 -11.01
C LEU A 111 -2.33 -6.28 -11.81
N HIS A 112 -1.52 -5.99 -12.82
CA HIS A 112 -0.79 -6.98 -13.63
C HIS A 112 0.57 -6.42 -14.07
N PRO A 113 1.51 -7.23 -14.58
CA PRO A 113 2.71 -6.69 -15.23
C PRO A 113 2.33 -5.93 -16.51
N PRO A 114 3.08 -4.90 -16.90
CA PRO A 114 2.83 -4.18 -18.15
C PRO A 114 2.74 -5.14 -19.33
N LYS A 115 1.75 -4.95 -20.21
CA LYS A 115 1.50 -5.77 -21.41
C LYS A 115 1.16 -7.25 -21.11
N LYS A 116 0.74 -7.58 -19.88
CA LYS A 116 0.33 -8.93 -19.48
C LYS A 116 -0.97 -8.88 -18.66
N PRO A 117 -2.08 -8.40 -19.25
CA PRO A 117 -3.34 -8.21 -18.52
C PRO A 117 -3.91 -9.51 -17.94
N ASP A 118 -3.58 -10.66 -18.54
CA ASP A 118 -4.04 -11.98 -18.05
C ASP A 118 -3.33 -12.44 -16.77
N GLN A 119 -2.23 -11.76 -16.35
CA GLN A 119 -1.48 -12.10 -15.14
C GLN A 119 -1.94 -11.25 -13.95
N LEU A 120 -3.20 -11.39 -13.60
CA LEU A 120 -3.80 -10.63 -12.50
C LEU A 120 -3.17 -10.97 -11.14
N ARG A 121 -2.99 -9.95 -10.32
CA ARG A 121 -2.42 -10.02 -8.97
C ARG A 121 -3.52 -9.87 -7.91
N THR A 122 -4.59 -10.61 -8.05
CA THR A 122 -5.83 -10.50 -7.26
C THR A 122 -6.18 -11.77 -6.49
N ALA A 123 -5.39 -12.85 -6.59
CA ALA A 123 -5.71 -14.15 -5.99
C ALA A 123 -6.02 -14.07 -4.48
N HIS A 124 -5.45 -13.09 -3.77
CA HIS A 124 -5.64 -12.88 -2.33
C HIS A 124 -6.79 -11.91 -1.98
N PHE A 125 -7.46 -11.30 -2.98
CA PHE A 125 -8.48 -10.27 -2.73
C PHE A 125 -9.68 -10.79 -1.95
N GLY A 126 -10.08 -12.04 -2.18
CA GLY A 126 -11.21 -12.65 -1.46
C GLY A 126 -11.03 -12.73 0.07
N ASN A 127 -9.79 -12.72 0.54
CA ASN A 127 -9.45 -12.77 1.97
C ASN A 127 -9.12 -11.38 2.57
N LEU A 128 -9.27 -10.30 1.80
CA LEU A 128 -8.88 -8.95 2.21
C LEU A 128 -10.09 -8.18 2.75
N HIS A 129 -10.38 -8.34 4.04
CA HIS A 129 -11.57 -7.77 4.71
C HIS A 129 -11.38 -6.37 5.28
N ASN A 130 -10.15 -5.85 5.29
CA ASN A 130 -9.83 -4.54 5.84
C ASN A 130 -10.48 -3.38 5.07
N PRO A 131 -10.71 -2.21 5.69
CA PRO A 131 -10.89 -0.97 4.96
C PRO A 131 -9.73 -0.73 4.00
N LEU A 132 -10.03 -0.44 2.73
CA LEU A 132 -9.04 -0.27 1.67
C LEU A 132 -9.15 1.11 1.03
N LEU A 133 -7.99 1.70 0.75
CA LEU A 133 -7.86 2.87 -0.11
C LEU A 133 -7.06 2.48 -1.36
N PHE A 134 -7.60 2.77 -2.54
CA PHE A 134 -6.86 2.72 -3.80
C PHE A 134 -6.77 4.12 -4.41
N ILE A 135 -5.54 4.57 -4.68
CA ILE A 135 -5.27 5.79 -5.44
C ILE A 135 -4.49 5.35 -6.68
N SER A 136 -5.07 5.52 -7.86
CA SER A 136 -4.50 5.04 -9.12
C SER A 136 -4.53 6.11 -10.20
N GLY A 137 -3.62 6.01 -11.16
CA GLY A 137 -3.64 6.88 -12.33
C GLY A 137 -4.62 6.35 -13.39
N ALA A 138 -5.40 7.24 -14.02
CA ALA A 138 -6.31 6.85 -15.09
C ALA A 138 -5.58 6.39 -16.38
N ARG A 139 -4.26 6.54 -16.43
CA ARG A 139 -3.40 6.11 -17.56
C ARG A 139 -2.32 5.14 -17.08
N ASP A 140 -2.62 4.38 -16.02
CA ASP A 140 -1.67 3.42 -15.45
C ASP A 140 -1.58 2.17 -16.33
N GLU A 141 -0.39 1.85 -16.81
CA GLU A 141 -0.11 0.68 -17.64
C GLU A 141 -0.09 -0.65 -16.87
N PHE A 142 -0.19 -0.61 -15.56
CA PHE A 142 -0.29 -1.79 -14.69
C PHE A 142 -1.74 -2.14 -14.30
N GLY A 143 -2.71 -1.39 -14.83
CA GLY A 143 -4.14 -1.62 -14.63
C GLY A 143 -4.95 -0.39 -15.00
N THR A 144 -5.78 -0.51 -16.04
CA THR A 144 -6.70 0.56 -16.46
C THR A 144 -7.83 0.74 -15.42
N PRO A 145 -8.56 1.87 -15.44
CA PRO A 145 -9.71 2.07 -14.56
C PRO A 145 -10.75 0.95 -14.64
N GLU A 146 -11.00 0.44 -15.85
CA GLU A 146 -11.97 -0.63 -16.11
C GLU A 146 -11.50 -1.96 -15.54
N GLU A 147 -10.23 -2.31 -15.74
CA GLU A 147 -9.62 -3.53 -15.19
C GLU A 147 -9.60 -3.48 -13.66
N LEU A 148 -9.24 -2.34 -13.07
CA LEU A 148 -9.26 -2.13 -11.64
C LEU A 148 -10.68 -2.24 -11.08
N ALA A 149 -11.69 -1.63 -11.74
CA ALA A 149 -13.09 -1.71 -11.32
C ALA A 149 -13.63 -3.16 -11.33
N LEU A 150 -13.18 -3.97 -12.28
CA LEU A 150 -13.50 -5.41 -12.29
C LEU A 150 -12.80 -6.17 -11.15
N ALA A 151 -11.52 -5.86 -10.92
CA ALA A 151 -10.74 -6.50 -9.86
C ALA A 151 -11.30 -6.20 -8.46
N TRP A 152 -11.76 -4.98 -8.19
CA TRP A 152 -12.34 -4.60 -6.90
C TRP A 152 -13.65 -5.32 -6.57
N LYS A 153 -14.36 -5.88 -7.57
CA LYS A 153 -15.53 -6.74 -7.33
C LYS A 153 -15.19 -8.07 -6.64
N LEU A 154 -13.91 -8.45 -6.64
CA LEU A 154 -13.40 -9.64 -5.93
C LEU A 154 -13.16 -9.38 -4.44
N LEU A 155 -13.20 -8.12 -4.00
CA LEU A 155 -13.03 -7.74 -2.61
C LEU A 155 -14.32 -8.00 -1.82
N PRO A 156 -14.24 -8.48 -0.57
CA PRO A 156 -15.42 -8.66 0.29
C PRO A 156 -16.14 -7.35 0.59
N ASN A 157 -15.40 -6.24 0.69
CA ASN A 157 -15.92 -4.91 1.00
C ASN A 157 -15.55 -3.91 -0.10
N GLN A 158 -16.42 -2.93 -0.34
CA GLN A 158 -16.16 -1.86 -1.30
C GLN A 158 -14.99 -0.98 -0.82
N PRO A 159 -13.95 -0.80 -1.63
CA PRO A 159 -12.84 0.07 -1.28
C PRO A 159 -13.18 1.55 -1.50
N THR A 160 -12.48 2.43 -0.81
CA THR A 160 -12.39 3.85 -1.20
C THR A 160 -11.45 3.97 -2.41
N VAL A 161 -11.89 4.66 -3.46
CA VAL A 161 -11.15 4.75 -4.71
C VAL A 161 -11.01 6.18 -5.16
N HIS A 162 -9.80 6.57 -5.55
CA HIS A 162 -9.52 7.85 -6.20
C HIS A 162 -8.71 7.65 -7.48
N MET A 163 -9.21 8.19 -8.59
CA MET A 163 -8.53 8.16 -9.88
C MET A 163 -7.92 9.53 -10.19
N ILE A 164 -6.62 9.55 -10.48
CA ILE A 164 -5.90 10.75 -10.91
C ILE A 164 -5.91 10.79 -12.44
N GLU A 165 -6.73 11.65 -13.02
CA GLU A 165 -7.08 11.69 -14.46
C GLU A 165 -5.88 11.61 -15.41
N LYS A 166 -4.81 12.37 -15.14
CA LYS A 166 -3.60 12.41 -15.98
C LYS A 166 -2.49 11.51 -15.46
N GLY A 167 -2.74 10.82 -14.34
CA GLY A 167 -1.76 9.98 -13.67
C GLY A 167 -1.42 8.73 -14.49
N ARG A 168 -0.14 8.43 -14.56
CA ARG A 168 0.40 7.11 -14.93
C ARG A 168 0.78 6.36 -13.65
N HIS A 169 1.39 5.19 -13.77
CA HIS A 169 1.82 4.38 -12.63
C HIS A 169 2.65 5.14 -11.60
N GLU A 170 3.55 6.00 -12.05
CA GLU A 170 4.43 6.78 -11.17
C GLU A 170 3.72 7.92 -10.43
N LEU A 171 2.51 8.32 -10.83
CA LEU A 171 1.76 9.45 -10.27
C LEU A 171 2.62 10.72 -10.10
N ARG A 172 3.46 11.01 -11.11
CA ARG A 172 4.35 12.17 -11.09
C ARG A 172 3.55 13.44 -10.82
N ASP A 173 4.12 14.35 -10.05
CA ASP A 173 3.55 15.65 -9.69
C ASP A 173 2.24 15.57 -8.86
N ALA A 174 1.85 14.37 -8.40
CA ALA A 174 0.64 14.16 -7.62
C ALA A 174 0.90 13.90 -6.13
N ASP A 175 2.13 14.02 -5.64
CA ASP A 175 2.51 13.66 -4.27
C ASP A 175 1.65 14.38 -3.22
N VAL A 176 1.39 15.69 -3.40
CA VAL A 176 0.55 16.48 -2.51
C VAL A 176 -0.90 15.99 -2.56
N GLN A 177 -1.44 15.75 -3.77
CA GLN A 177 -2.81 15.24 -3.93
C GLN A 177 -2.96 13.86 -3.29
N VAL A 178 -2.01 12.95 -3.49
CA VAL A 178 -1.97 11.63 -2.86
C VAL A 178 -1.97 11.76 -1.34
N ALA A 179 -1.12 12.63 -0.80
CA ALA A 179 -1.01 12.85 0.64
C ALA A 179 -2.32 13.37 1.25
N VAL A 180 -3.00 14.32 0.59
CA VAL A 180 -4.32 14.82 1.00
C VAL A 180 -5.36 13.70 1.02
N LEU A 181 -5.43 12.89 -0.04
CA LEU A 181 -6.39 11.78 -0.13
C LEU A 181 -6.16 10.71 0.95
N VAL A 182 -4.89 10.38 1.24
CA VAL A 182 -4.55 9.46 2.34
C VAL A 182 -4.97 10.05 3.68
N THR A 183 -4.71 11.35 3.92
CA THR A 183 -5.09 12.03 5.17
C THR A 183 -6.61 12.03 5.37
N GLN A 184 -7.38 12.36 4.34
CA GLN A 184 -8.84 12.36 4.37
C GLN A 184 -9.39 10.96 4.66
N TRP A 185 -8.84 9.93 4.04
CA TRP A 185 -9.27 8.56 4.28
C TRP A 185 -8.96 8.12 5.70
N LEU A 186 -7.77 8.41 6.24
CA LEU A 186 -7.41 8.10 7.62
C LEU A 186 -8.33 8.75 8.65
N GLN A 187 -8.89 9.93 8.36
CA GLN A 187 -9.84 10.61 9.24
C GLN A 187 -11.18 9.89 9.35
N ASN A 188 -11.51 9.05 8.37
CA ASN A 188 -12.76 8.30 8.30
C ASN A 188 -12.64 6.85 8.79
N LEU A 189 -11.48 6.42 9.25
CA LEU A 189 -11.24 5.15 9.94
C LEU A 189 -11.42 5.34 11.46
#